data_149c0960447f3ebda71ab7d8439d27f1
#
_entry.id   149c0960447f3ebda71ab7d8439d27f1
#
_cell.length_a   1.000
_cell.length_b   1.000
_cell.length_c   1.000
_cell.angle_alpha   90.00
_cell.angle_beta   90.00
_cell.angle_gamma   90.00
#
_symmetry.space_group_name_H-M   'P 1'
#
loop_
_entity.id
_entity.type
_entity.pdbx_description
1 polymer ?
#
loop_
_entity_poly.entity_id
_entity_poly.type
_entity_poly.pdbx_seq_one_letter_code
_entity_poly.pdbx_strand_id
1 'polypeptide(L)'
;MTSINPIFEPFIEAHRYKVAKGGRGSGKSWAIARLLVEAARRQPVRILCARELQNSISDSVIRLLEDTIEREGYSAEFEIQRSMIRHLGTNAEFMFYGIKNNPTKIKSLEGIDICWVEEAEAVTKESWDILIPTIRKPFSEIWVSFNPKNSLDDTYQRFVVNPPDDICLLTVNYTDNPHFPEVLRLEMEECKRRNPTLYRHIWLGEPVSASDMAIIKREWLEAATDAHKKLGWKAKGAVVSAHDPSDTGPDAKGYASRHGSVVKRIAEGLLMDINEGADWATSLAIEDGADHYLWDGDGVGAGLRRQTTEAFSGKKITATMFKGSESPFDEDAPYQAGAWADEVVQGDNVRTIGDVFRNKRAQFYYALADRLYLTYRAIVHGEYADPDDMLSFDKEAIGEKMLEKLFAELTQIQRKFNNNGKLELMTKVEMKQKLGIPSPNLADALMMCMHCPESAAQPDYSSYSIPCGVG
;
A
#
# COMPACT_ATOMS: atom_id res chain seq x y z
N MET A 1 -2.89 37.86 -22.18
CA MET A 1 -3.06 37.11 -20.95
C MET A 1 -3.75 35.80 -21.29
N THR A 2 -3.02 34.72 -21.25
CA THR A 2 -3.66 33.39 -21.33
C THR A 2 -4.53 33.23 -20.11
N SER A 3 -5.82 32.91 -20.26
CA SER A 3 -6.75 32.82 -19.13
C SER A 3 -6.32 31.70 -18.16
N ILE A 4 -6.38 31.96 -16.87
CA ILE A 4 -6.26 30.92 -15.84
C ILE A 4 -7.43 29.94 -16.07
N ASN A 5 -7.17 28.64 -15.88
CA ASN A 5 -8.25 27.67 -15.95
C ASN A 5 -9.33 28.07 -14.93
N PRO A 6 -10.59 28.27 -15.37
CA PRO A 6 -11.67 28.82 -14.53
C PRO A 6 -11.91 28.06 -13.23
N ILE A 7 -11.61 26.77 -13.18
CA ILE A 7 -11.73 25.95 -11.95
C ILE A 7 -10.88 26.51 -10.79
N PHE A 8 -9.81 27.30 -11.09
CA PHE A 8 -8.95 27.93 -10.09
C PHE A 8 -9.32 29.37 -9.75
N GLU A 9 -10.41 29.94 -10.31
CA GLU A 9 -10.87 31.28 -9.94
C GLU A 9 -11.09 31.44 -8.42
N PRO A 10 -11.61 30.44 -7.68
CA PRO A 10 -11.76 30.55 -6.23
C PRO A 10 -10.44 30.73 -5.47
N PHE A 11 -9.28 30.34 -6.06
CA PHE A 11 -7.98 30.57 -5.44
C PHE A 11 -7.54 32.05 -5.46
N ILE A 12 -8.26 32.91 -6.18
CA ILE A 12 -8.01 34.36 -6.19
C ILE A 12 -8.57 35.02 -4.91
N GLU A 13 -9.64 34.43 -4.34
CA GLU A 13 -10.23 34.91 -3.10
C GLU A 13 -9.30 34.61 -1.91
N ALA A 14 -9.37 35.46 -0.87
CA ALA A 14 -8.57 35.30 0.33
C ALA A 14 -9.11 34.15 1.21
N HIS A 15 -8.30 33.13 1.42
CA HIS A 15 -8.57 32.03 2.35
C HIS A 15 -7.27 31.63 3.07
N ARG A 16 -7.39 31.25 4.33
CA ARG A 16 -6.23 30.74 5.08
C ARG A 16 -5.66 29.49 4.42
N TYR A 17 -6.50 28.59 3.97
CA TYR A 17 -6.09 27.36 3.28
C TYR A 17 -6.69 27.30 1.89
N LYS A 18 -5.84 27.06 0.89
CA LYS A 18 -6.26 26.85 -0.50
C LYS A 18 -5.73 25.50 -0.95
N VAL A 19 -6.64 24.55 -1.14
CA VAL A 19 -6.29 23.14 -1.33
C VAL A 19 -6.79 22.66 -2.68
N ALA A 20 -5.88 22.21 -3.53
CA ALA A 20 -6.17 21.58 -4.81
C ALA A 20 -5.78 20.10 -4.76
N LYS A 21 -6.78 19.20 -4.71
CA LYS A 21 -6.58 17.75 -4.78
C LYS A 21 -7.09 17.18 -6.10
N GLY A 22 -6.60 15.99 -6.49
CA GLY A 22 -7.14 15.28 -7.67
C GLY A 22 -6.09 14.42 -8.36
N GLY A 23 -6.47 13.84 -9.50
CA GLY A 23 -5.65 12.89 -10.23
C GLY A 23 -4.42 13.47 -10.95
N ARG A 24 -3.63 12.58 -11.54
CA ARG A 24 -2.50 12.94 -12.40
C ARG A 24 -2.98 13.66 -13.66
N GLY A 25 -2.11 14.53 -14.21
CA GLY A 25 -2.39 15.26 -15.44
C GLY A 25 -3.44 16.36 -15.34
N SER A 26 -3.96 16.65 -14.14
CA SER A 26 -4.98 17.68 -13.92
C SER A 26 -4.51 19.13 -14.05
N GLY A 27 -3.17 19.37 -14.11
CA GLY A 27 -2.62 20.71 -14.25
C GLY A 27 -2.55 21.53 -12.96
N LYS A 28 -2.83 20.95 -11.78
CA LYS A 28 -2.85 21.62 -10.46
C LYS A 28 -1.57 22.43 -10.20
N SER A 29 -0.41 21.77 -10.27
CA SER A 29 0.88 22.43 -9.95
C SER A 29 1.20 23.57 -10.91
N TRP A 30 0.87 23.43 -12.20
CA TRP A 30 1.02 24.50 -13.20
C TRP A 30 0.12 25.71 -12.91
N ALA A 31 -1.14 25.47 -12.56
CA ALA A 31 -2.07 26.54 -12.22
C ALA A 31 -1.63 27.30 -10.97
N ILE A 32 -1.19 26.59 -9.93
CA ILE A 32 -0.70 27.20 -8.70
C ILE A 32 0.60 27.98 -8.96
N ALA A 33 1.57 27.39 -9.65
CA ALA A 33 2.82 28.08 -10.01
C ALA A 33 2.54 29.40 -10.73
N ARG A 34 1.61 29.40 -11.68
CA ARG A 34 1.21 30.59 -12.42
C ARG A 34 0.56 31.65 -11.52
N LEU A 35 -0.35 31.24 -10.63
CA LEU A 35 -0.98 32.17 -9.65
C LEU A 35 0.08 32.80 -8.74
N LEU A 36 1.08 32.02 -8.29
CA LEU A 36 2.17 32.51 -7.45
C LEU A 36 3.09 33.49 -8.19
N VAL A 37 3.43 33.19 -9.45
CA VAL A 37 4.20 34.09 -10.31
C VAL A 37 3.45 35.42 -10.50
N GLU A 38 2.16 35.38 -10.79
CA GLU A 38 1.35 36.59 -10.92
C GLU A 38 1.21 37.36 -9.59
N ALA A 39 1.12 36.67 -8.44
CA ALA A 39 1.12 37.32 -7.13
C ALA A 39 2.47 38.06 -6.89
N ALA A 40 3.60 37.43 -7.22
CA ALA A 40 4.94 37.99 -7.08
C ALA A 40 5.14 39.25 -7.98
N ARG A 41 4.54 39.26 -9.17
CA ARG A 41 4.60 40.42 -10.08
C ARG A 41 3.79 41.62 -9.58
N ARG A 42 2.73 41.37 -8.78
CA ARG A 42 1.81 42.44 -8.33
C ARG A 42 2.23 43.08 -7.00
N GLN A 43 2.88 42.33 -6.12
CA GLN A 43 3.17 42.80 -4.76
C GLN A 43 4.41 42.11 -4.16
N PRO A 44 5.08 42.75 -3.18
CA PRO A 44 6.29 42.22 -2.56
C PRO A 44 6.01 41.09 -1.58
N VAL A 45 5.59 39.91 -2.08
CA VAL A 45 5.28 38.74 -1.27
C VAL A 45 6.50 37.84 -1.06
N ARG A 46 6.57 37.25 0.14
CA ARG A 46 7.51 36.18 0.47
C ARG A 46 6.80 34.84 0.37
N ILE A 47 7.21 34.04 -0.58
CA ILE A 47 6.57 32.75 -0.91
C ILE A 47 7.51 31.62 -0.48
N LEU A 48 7.02 30.76 0.41
CA LEU A 48 7.69 29.53 0.78
C LEU A 48 7.14 28.38 -0.07
N CYS A 49 7.97 27.78 -0.91
CA CYS A 49 7.65 26.52 -1.59
C CYS A 49 8.22 25.36 -0.77
N ALA A 50 7.37 24.45 -0.35
CA ALA A 50 7.73 23.37 0.56
C ALA A 50 7.32 22.00 0.02
N ARG A 51 8.09 20.98 0.36
CA ARG A 51 7.79 19.55 0.23
C ARG A 51 8.25 18.81 1.49
N GLU A 52 7.84 17.57 1.68
CA GLU A 52 8.34 16.77 2.80
C GLU A 52 9.87 16.62 2.77
N LEU A 53 10.45 16.32 1.61
CA LEU A 53 11.88 16.11 1.43
C LEU A 53 12.54 17.22 0.58
N GLN A 54 13.75 17.68 1.00
CA GLN A 54 14.49 18.74 0.32
C GLN A 54 14.93 18.35 -1.10
N ASN A 55 15.38 17.13 -1.31
CA ASN A 55 15.98 16.70 -2.58
C ASN A 55 15.02 16.73 -3.77
N SER A 56 13.72 16.67 -3.54
CA SER A 56 12.70 16.71 -4.59
C SER A 56 12.28 18.13 -5.01
N ILE A 57 12.67 19.16 -4.26
CA ILE A 57 12.22 20.55 -4.51
C ILE A 57 12.97 21.18 -5.67
N SER A 58 14.31 21.02 -5.71
CA SER A 58 15.16 21.65 -6.74
C SER A 58 14.83 21.16 -8.15
N ASP A 59 14.54 19.85 -8.28
CA ASP A 59 14.35 19.21 -9.58
C ASP A 59 12.93 19.33 -10.13
N SER A 60 11.98 19.78 -9.31
CA SER A 60 10.57 19.84 -9.69
C SER A 60 9.93 21.21 -9.49
N VAL A 61 9.92 21.77 -8.28
CA VAL A 61 9.20 23.02 -7.99
C VAL A 61 9.91 24.23 -8.58
N ILE A 62 11.25 24.30 -8.44
CA ILE A 62 12.04 25.38 -9.01
C ILE A 62 11.90 25.36 -10.53
N ARG A 63 12.11 24.19 -11.15
CA ARG A 63 11.98 24.03 -12.59
C ARG A 63 10.59 24.38 -13.10
N LEU A 64 9.53 23.97 -12.39
CA LEU A 64 8.16 24.31 -12.75
C LEU A 64 7.92 25.83 -12.73
N LEU A 65 8.48 26.54 -11.75
CA LEU A 65 8.39 28.00 -11.67
C LEU A 65 9.21 28.67 -12.79
N GLU A 66 10.42 28.17 -13.07
CA GLU A 66 11.27 28.64 -14.20
C GLU A 66 10.53 28.49 -15.53
N ASP A 67 10.03 27.27 -15.81
CA ASP A 67 9.25 26.97 -17.02
C ASP A 67 7.99 27.85 -17.11
N THR A 68 7.35 28.15 -15.98
CA THR A 68 6.17 29.02 -15.92
C THR A 68 6.55 30.47 -16.25
N ILE A 69 7.63 31.00 -15.68
CA ILE A 69 8.14 32.34 -15.91
C ILE A 69 8.55 32.53 -17.40
N GLU A 70 9.23 31.53 -17.95
CA GLU A 70 9.65 31.56 -19.36
C GLU A 70 8.44 31.50 -20.30
N ARG A 71 7.51 30.59 -20.06
CA ARG A 71 6.32 30.36 -20.87
C ARG A 71 5.39 31.59 -20.92
N GLU A 72 5.28 32.31 -19.81
CA GLU A 72 4.48 33.54 -19.72
C GLU A 72 5.24 34.76 -20.27
N GLY A 73 6.53 34.62 -20.64
CA GLY A 73 7.34 35.68 -21.21
C GLY A 73 7.93 36.67 -20.19
N TYR A 74 8.05 36.24 -18.93
CA TYR A 74 8.47 37.10 -17.82
C TYR A 74 9.94 36.94 -17.41
N SER A 75 10.77 36.24 -18.21
CA SER A 75 12.16 35.92 -17.87
C SER A 75 13.02 37.19 -17.56
N ALA A 76 12.74 38.32 -18.18
CA ALA A 76 13.44 39.57 -17.90
C ALA A 76 13.02 40.24 -16.56
N GLU A 77 11.93 39.83 -15.98
CA GLU A 77 11.39 40.40 -14.73
C GLU A 77 11.89 39.63 -13.48
N PHE A 78 12.46 38.42 -13.66
CA PHE A 78 12.87 37.54 -12.56
C PHE A 78 14.37 37.22 -12.60
N GLU A 79 14.98 37.23 -11.43
CA GLU A 79 16.30 36.67 -11.17
C GLU A 79 16.13 35.24 -10.60
N ILE A 80 16.67 34.25 -11.29
CA ILE A 80 16.54 32.83 -10.92
C ILE A 80 17.91 32.33 -10.43
N GLN A 81 17.95 31.88 -9.19
CA GLN A 81 19.11 31.27 -8.53
C GLN A 81 18.80 29.87 -8.05
N ARG A 82 19.81 29.03 -7.74
CA ARG A 82 19.64 27.65 -7.29
C ARG A 82 18.71 27.44 -6.08
N SER A 83 18.59 28.45 -5.22
CA SER A 83 17.84 28.34 -3.94
C SER A 83 16.80 29.45 -3.76
N MET A 84 16.66 30.35 -4.72
CA MET A 84 15.76 31.49 -4.61
C MET A 84 15.39 31.98 -6.00
N ILE A 85 14.14 32.39 -6.17
CA ILE A 85 13.67 33.16 -7.33
C ILE A 85 13.19 34.51 -6.80
N ARG A 86 13.60 35.63 -7.47
CA ARG A 86 13.24 36.96 -7.05
C ARG A 86 12.67 37.74 -8.22
N HIS A 87 11.56 38.43 -7.99
CA HIS A 87 11.01 39.39 -8.95
C HIS A 87 11.68 40.76 -8.78
N LEU A 88 12.27 41.30 -9.84
CA LEU A 88 13.10 42.51 -9.79
C LEU A 88 12.30 43.79 -9.50
N GLY A 89 11.05 43.87 -9.96
CA GLY A 89 10.19 45.04 -9.77
C GLY A 89 9.60 45.19 -8.39
N THR A 90 9.04 44.10 -7.82
CA THR A 90 8.37 44.12 -6.51
C THR A 90 9.27 43.68 -5.36
N ASN A 91 10.42 43.06 -5.63
CA ASN A 91 11.25 42.34 -4.66
C ASN A 91 10.56 41.14 -4.01
N ALA A 92 9.53 40.55 -4.63
CA ALA A 92 8.95 39.30 -4.18
C ALA A 92 9.95 38.14 -4.26
N GLU A 93 9.93 37.26 -3.30
CA GLU A 93 10.91 36.18 -3.16
C GLU A 93 10.24 34.81 -3.04
N PHE A 94 10.74 33.81 -3.78
CA PHE A 94 10.42 32.40 -3.60
C PHE A 94 11.58 31.71 -2.89
N MET A 95 11.28 31.02 -1.82
CA MET A 95 12.21 30.23 -1.01
C MET A 95 11.81 28.76 -1.05
N PHE A 96 12.78 27.84 -0.97
CA PHE A 96 12.56 26.41 -1.20
C PHE A 96 13.11 25.57 -0.04
N TYR A 97 12.23 24.87 0.70
CA TYR A 97 12.63 24.07 1.87
C TYR A 97 11.90 22.74 1.96
N GLY A 98 12.66 21.65 2.25
CA GLY A 98 12.11 20.38 2.73
C GLY A 98 11.76 20.49 4.22
N ILE A 99 10.56 20.06 4.58
CA ILE A 99 10.04 20.23 5.94
C ILE A 99 10.74 19.28 6.91
N LYS A 100 10.79 17.98 6.58
CA LYS A 100 11.27 16.91 7.45
C LYS A 100 12.73 17.06 7.89
N ASN A 101 13.59 17.46 6.97
CA ASN A 101 15.03 17.50 7.22
C ASN A 101 15.52 18.84 7.80
N ASN A 102 14.64 19.84 7.91
CA ASN A 102 14.98 21.19 8.35
C ASN A 102 14.01 21.79 9.38
N PRO A 103 13.58 21.06 10.40
CA PRO A 103 12.52 21.53 11.33
C PRO A 103 12.93 22.83 12.05
N THR A 104 14.18 22.97 12.47
CA THR A 104 14.69 24.18 13.13
C THR A 104 14.71 25.38 12.19
N LYS A 105 15.09 25.16 10.92
CA LYS A 105 15.15 26.21 9.90
C LYS A 105 13.74 26.68 9.50
N ILE A 106 12.80 25.75 9.38
CA ILE A 106 11.39 26.06 9.14
C ILE A 106 10.83 26.91 10.28
N LYS A 107 11.03 26.52 11.53
CA LYS A 107 10.57 27.28 12.72
C LYS A 107 11.11 28.71 12.79
N SER A 108 12.29 28.97 12.21
CA SER A 108 12.91 30.29 12.18
C SER A 108 12.46 31.19 11.03
N LEU A 109 11.64 30.69 10.10
CA LEU A 109 11.13 31.49 9.01
C LEU A 109 10.08 32.50 9.52
N GLU A 110 10.27 33.76 9.15
CA GLU A 110 9.36 34.85 9.50
C GLU A 110 8.90 35.60 8.26
N GLY A 111 7.74 36.23 8.37
CA GLY A 111 7.22 37.14 7.35
C GLY A 111 6.78 36.44 6.06
N ILE A 112 6.45 35.16 6.09
CA ILE A 112 5.92 34.42 4.94
C ILE A 112 4.48 34.85 4.68
N ASP A 113 4.21 35.28 3.47
CA ASP A 113 2.88 35.64 2.98
C ASP A 113 2.11 34.42 2.47
N ILE A 114 2.77 33.60 1.63
CA ILE A 114 2.17 32.43 1.05
C ILE A 114 3.12 31.24 1.25
N CYS A 115 2.58 30.12 1.74
CA CYS A 115 3.32 28.86 1.80
C CYS A 115 2.64 27.86 0.86
N TRP A 116 3.33 27.44 -0.20
CA TRP A 116 2.86 26.41 -1.09
C TRP A 116 3.52 25.07 -0.75
N VAL A 117 2.72 24.10 -0.35
CA VAL A 117 3.12 22.71 -0.08
C VAL A 117 2.72 21.84 -1.26
N GLU A 118 3.71 21.37 -2.02
CA GLU A 118 3.54 20.56 -3.21
C GLU A 118 3.83 19.09 -2.92
N GLU A 119 3.12 18.16 -3.60
CA GLU A 119 3.10 16.71 -3.28
C GLU A 119 2.80 16.46 -1.79
N ALA A 120 1.80 17.16 -1.28
CA ALA A 120 1.50 17.17 0.14
C ALA A 120 0.95 15.83 0.67
N GLU A 121 0.63 14.85 -0.18
CA GLU A 121 0.28 13.49 0.23
C GLU A 121 1.40 12.80 1.02
N ALA A 122 2.65 13.24 0.84
CA ALA A 122 3.80 12.70 1.54
C ALA A 122 4.05 13.36 2.91
N VAL A 123 3.41 14.50 3.20
CA VAL A 123 3.68 15.29 4.40
C VAL A 123 3.14 14.62 5.64
N THR A 124 4.03 14.39 6.60
CA THR A 124 3.69 13.72 7.87
C THR A 124 2.96 14.67 8.83
N LYS A 125 2.28 14.08 9.82
CA LYS A 125 1.64 14.84 10.90
C LYS A 125 2.61 15.78 11.59
N GLU A 126 3.80 15.29 11.93
CA GLU A 126 4.84 16.09 12.59
C GLU A 126 5.25 17.30 11.75
N SER A 127 5.39 17.09 10.44
CA SER A 127 5.74 18.17 9.49
C SER A 127 4.63 19.24 9.44
N TRP A 128 3.36 18.85 9.40
CA TRP A 128 2.25 19.78 9.47
C TRP A 128 2.19 20.55 10.78
N ASP A 129 2.40 19.88 11.90
CA ASP A 129 2.37 20.46 13.25
C ASP A 129 3.52 21.47 13.47
N ILE A 130 4.58 21.38 12.67
CA ILE A 130 5.67 22.38 12.64
C ILE A 130 5.35 23.53 11.65
N LEU A 131 4.89 23.20 10.44
CA LEU A 131 4.74 24.16 9.37
C LEU A 131 3.60 25.15 9.63
N ILE A 132 2.42 24.68 10.00
CA ILE A 132 1.21 25.50 10.16
C ILE A 132 1.45 26.64 11.16
N PRO A 133 1.99 26.41 12.39
CA PRO A 133 2.25 27.49 13.34
C PRO A 133 3.39 28.44 12.90
N THR A 134 4.24 27.99 11.99
CA THR A 134 5.34 28.85 11.46
C THR A 134 4.80 29.93 10.51
N ILE A 135 3.76 29.62 9.74
CA ILE A 135 3.12 30.56 8.82
C ILE A 135 2.13 31.41 9.61
N ARG A 136 2.63 32.47 10.25
CA ARG A 136 1.90 33.26 11.30
C ARG A 136 1.73 34.75 10.97
N LYS A 137 2.16 35.19 9.81
CA LYS A 137 1.93 36.59 9.38
C LYS A 137 0.41 36.83 9.23
N PRO A 138 -0.13 37.98 9.67
CA PRO A 138 -1.54 38.31 9.40
C PRO A 138 -1.85 38.20 7.92
N PHE A 139 -3.00 37.58 7.59
CA PHE A 139 -3.46 37.32 6.21
C PHE A 139 -2.55 36.37 5.39
N SER A 140 -1.64 35.65 6.04
CA SER A 140 -0.85 34.64 5.34
C SER A 140 -1.68 33.43 4.94
N GLU A 141 -1.34 32.83 3.81
CA GLU A 141 -2.07 31.72 3.20
C GLU A 141 -1.20 30.47 3.12
N ILE A 142 -1.83 29.29 3.25
CA ILE A 142 -1.21 27.96 3.03
C ILE A 142 -1.90 27.32 1.84
N TRP A 143 -1.17 27.17 0.75
CA TRP A 143 -1.63 26.52 -0.47
C TRP A 143 -1.11 25.09 -0.51
N VAL A 144 -2.00 24.15 -0.84
CA VAL A 144 -1.70 22.72 -0.78
C VAL A 144 -2.08 22.06 -2.10
N SER A 145 -1.17 21.37 -2.73
CA SER A 145 -1.45 20.55 -3.91
C SER A 145 -1.03 19.11 -3.69
N PHE A 146 -1.92 18.17 -3.97
CA PHE A 146 -1.63 16.76 -3.81
C PHE A 146 -2.53 15.84 -4.64
N ASN A 147 -2.02 14.63 -4.89
CA ASN A 147 -2.80 13.52 -5.40
C ASN A 147 -3.13 12.62 -4.22
N PRO A 148 -4.41 12.49 -3.80
CA PRO A 148 -4.77 11.65 -2.67
C PRO A 148 -4.24 10.22 -2.84
N LYS A 149 -3.52 9.73 -1.84
CA LYS A 149 -2.91 8.41 -1.87
C LYS A 149 -3.69 7.42 -1.04
N ASN A 150 -3.81 7.70 0.26
CA ASN A 150 -4.59 6.91 1.18
C ASN A 150 -5.55 7.84 1.94
N SER A 151 -6.76 7.37 2.21
CA SER A 151 -7.74 8.15 2.99
C SER A 151 -7.28 8.45 4.43
N LEU A 152 -6.32 7.67 4.96
CA LEU A 152 -5.75 7.86 6.29
C LEU A 152 -4.52 8.78 6.31
N ASP A 153 -4.02 9.24 5.16
CA ASP A 153 -2.91 10.19 5.12
C ASP A 153 -3.28 11.49 5.84
N ASP A 154 -2.35 12.05 6.64
CA ASP A 154 -2.64 13.20 7.50
C ASP A 154 -3.13 14.42 6.69
N THR A 155 -2.57 14.67 5.53
CA THR A 155 -3.02 15.73 4.63
C THR A 155 -4.47 15.53 4.19
N TYR A 156 -4.86 14.30 3.84
CA TYR A 156 -6.23 13.99 3.47
C TYR A 156 -7.19 14.10 4.65
N GLN A 157 -6.80 13.59 5.81
CA GLN A 157 -7.59 13.71 7.05
C GLN A 157 -7.78 15.16 7.46
N ARG A 158 -6.74 15.98 7.39
CA ARG A 158 -6.73 17.38 7.84
C ARG A 158 -7.53 18.32 6.94
N PHE A 159 -7.44 18.16 5.62
CA PHE A 159 -7.99 19.13 4.67
C PHE A 159 -9.20 18.63 3.89
N VAL A 160 -9.52 17.32 3.94
CA VAL A 160 -10.66 16.76 3.19
C VAL A 160 -11.70 16.15 4.13
N VAL A 161 -11.27 15.34 5.11
CA VAL A 161 -12.20 14.68 6.05
C VAL A 161 -12.62 15.62 7.17
N ASN A 162 -11.66 16.35 7.75
CA ASN A 162 -11.88 17.31 8.84
C ASN A 162 -11.35 18.71 8.43
N PRO A 163 -11.95 19.34 7.40
CA PRO A 163 -11.44 20.60 6.87
C PRO A 163 -11.54 21.73 7.89
N PRO A 164 -10.54 22.64 7.94
CA PRO A 164 -10.66 23.90 8.70
C PRO A 164 -11.81 24.78 8.18
N ASP A 165 -12.31 25.70 9.02
CA ASP A 165 -13.42 26.59 8.65
C ASP A 165 -13.09 27.52 7.48
N ASP A 166 -11.86 28.06 7.42
CA ASP A 166 -11.41 28.98 6.36
C ASP A 166 -10.57 28.23 5.31
N ILE A 167 -11.24 27.45 4.47
CA ILE A 167 -10.64 26.67 3.42
C ILE A 167 -11.36 26.82 2.07
N CYS A 168 -10.56 27.02 1.01
CA CYS A 168 -11.00 26.80 -0.37
C CYS A 168 -10.48 25.44 -0.83
N LEU A 169 -11.36 24.45 -0.97
CA LEU A 169 -11.03 23.08 -1.39
C LEU A 169 -11.53 22.81 -2.81
N LEU A 170 -10.60 22.58 -3.74
CA LEU A 170 -10.89 22.22 -5.12
C LEU A 170 -10.53 20.76 -5.39
N THR A 171 -11.40 20.08 -6.13
CA THR A 171 -11.07 18.77 -6.75
C THR A 171 -10.88 19.00 -8.24
N VAL A 172 -9.65 18.71 -8.74
CA VAL A 172 -9.25 19.02 -10.12
C VAL A 172 -8.70 17.74 -10.77
N ASN A 173 -9.33 17.30 -11.85
CA ASN A 173 -8.96 16.07 -12.54
C ASN A 173 -8.47 16.38 -13.97
N TYR A 174 -8.02 15.35 -14.67
CA TYR A 174 -7.56 15.47 -16.05
C TYR A 174 -8.64 16.04 -16.98
N THR A 175 -9.93 15.80 -16.70
CA THR A 175 -11.09 16.34 -17.45
C THR A 175 -11.18 17.86 -17.39
N ASP A 176 -10.61 18.46 -16.36
CA ASP A 176 -10.59 19.91 -16.15
C ASP A 176 -9.38 20.57 -16.80
N ASN A 177 -8.44 19.76 -17.33
CA ASN A 177 -7.22 20.25 -17.97
C ASN A 177 -7.39 20.32 -19.51
N PRO A 178 -7.55 21.51 -20.08
CA PRO A 178 -7.67 21.67 -21.53
C PRO A 178 -6.38 21.28 -22.31
N HIS A 179 -5.26 21.12 -21.61
CA HIS A 179 -3.95 20.76 -22.18
C HIS A 179 -3.52 19.35 -21.76
N PHE A 180 -4.47 18.45 -21.46
CA PHE A 180 -4.14 17.09 -21.08
C PHE A 180 -3.43 16.37 -22.23
N PRO A 181 -2.19 15.85 -22.03
CA PRO A 181 -1.40 15.29 -23.12
C PRO A 181 -2.01 14.02 -23.70
N GLU A 182 -1.95 13.86 -25.01
CA GLU A 182 -2.49 12.71 -25.72
C GLU A 182 -1.86 11.39 -25.26
N VAL A 183 -0.55 11.38 -24.99
CA VAL A 183 0.14 10.18 -24.46
C VAL A 183 -0.48 9.73 -23.14
N LEU A 184 -0.74 10.68 -22.24
CA LEU A 184 -1.39 10.35 -20.94
C LEU A 184 -2.85 9.95 -21.13
N ARG A 185 -3.54 10.43 -22.16
CA ARG A 185 -4.92 10.03 -22.47
C ARG A 185 -4.98 8.56 -22.86
N LEU A 186 -4.06 8.08 -23.68
CA LEU A 186 -3.98 6.67 -24.07
C LEU A 186 -3.68 5.76 -22.87
N GLU A 187 -2.72 6.15 -22.03
CA GLU A 187 -2.40 5.42 -20.79
C GLU A 187 -3.58 5.39 -19.81
N MET A 188 -4.29 6.50 -19.70
CA MET A 188 -5.47 6.61 -18.83
C MET A 188 -6.61 5.70 -19.31
N GLU A 189 -6.91 5.68 -20.60
CA GLU A 189 -7.94 4.81 -21.20
C GLU A 189 -7.58 3.34 -21.00
N GLU A 190 -6.32 2.97 -21.22
CA GLU A 190 -5.85 1.62 -21.00
C GLU A 190 -5.95 1.24 -19.51
N CYS A 191 -5.55 2.13 -18.61
CA CYS A 191 -5.72 1.93 -17.17
C CYS A 191 -7.20 1.76 -16.78
N LYS A 192 -8.07 2.59 -17.36
CA LYS A 192 -9.53 2.52 -17.12
C LYS A 192 -10.11 1.19 -17.55
N ARG A 193 -9.67 0.66 -18.70
CA ARG A 193 -10.10 -0.62 -19.24
C ARG A 193 -9.62 -1.81 -18.41
N ARG A 194 -8.34 -1.79 -18.00
CA ARG A 194 -7.70 -2.91 -17.28
C ARG A 194 -8.00 -2.94 -15.79
N ASN A 195 -7.96 -1.78 -15.14
CA ASN A 195 -8.11 -1.69 -13.70
C ASN A 195 -8.91 -0.43 -13.30
N PRO A 196 -10.25 -0.51 -13.27
CA PRO A 196 -11.13 0.62 -12.93
C PRO A 196 -10.84 1.23 -11.54
N THR A 197 -10.39 0.44 -10.58
CA THR A 197 -10.04 0.92 -9.24
C THR A 197 -8.76 1.75 -9.27
N LEU A 198 -7.74 1.26 -9.96
CA LEU A 198 -6.48 1.99 -10.17
C LEU A 198 -6.70 3.27 -10.98
N TYR A 199 -7.57 3.22 -12.01
CA TYR A 199 -7.97 4.40 -12.77
C TYR A 199 -8.59 5.48 -11.86
N ARG A 200 -9.53 5.13 -10.99
CA ARG A 200 -10.12 6.09 -10.06
C ARG A 200 -9.07 6.71 -9.14
N HIS A 201 -8.14 5.89 -8.66
CA HIS A 201 -7.06 6.36 -7.80
C HIS A 201 -6.11 7.32 -8.55
N ILE A 202 -5.53 6.89 -9.67
CA ILE A 202 -4.48 7.65 -10.37
C ILE A 202 -5.05 8.88 -11.08
N TRP A 203 -6.18 8.72 -11.80
CA TRP A 203 -6.66 9.71 -12.74
C TRP A 203 -7.79 10.59 -12.19
N LEU A 204 -8.60 10.07 -11.26
CA LEU A 204 -9.64 10.84 -10.59
C LEU A 204 -9.25 11.32 -9.18
N GLY A 205 -8.06 10.91 -8.68
CA GLY A 205 -7.58 11.34 -7.36
C GLY A 205 -8.46 10.87 -6.21
N GLU A 206 -9.09 9.71 -6.36
CA GLU A 206 -9.78 9.06 -5.26
C GLU A 206 -8.75 8.38 -4.35
N PRO A 207 -8.81 8.61 -3.02
CA PRO A 207 -7.91 7.91 -2.12
C PRO A 207 -8.24 6.42 -2.11
N VAL A 208 -7.22 5.60 -2.01
CA VAL A 208 -7.43 4.16 -1.82
C VAL A 208 -7.86 3.95 -0.36
N SER A 209 -8.95 3.23 -0.16
CA SER A 209 -9.39 2.86 1.19
C SER A 209 -8.54 1.71 1.75
N ALA A 210 -8.56 1.54 3.08
CA ALA A 210 -7.90 0.40 3.71
C ALA A 210 -8.44 -0.95 3.19
N SER A 211 -9.74 -1.02 2.88
CA SER A 211 -10.38 -2.19 2.30
C SER A 211 -9.94 -2.48 0.85
N ASP A 212 -9.67 -1.42 0.06
CA ASP A 212 -9.17 -1.59 -1.32
C ASP A 212 -7.70 -2.02 -1.35
N MET A 213 -6.95 -1.75 -0.27
CA MET A 213 -5.56 -2.18 -0.11
C MET A 213 -5.45 -3.59 0.44
N ALA A 214 -6.49 -4.12 1.06
CA ALA A 214 -6.50 -5.49 1.56
C ALA A 214 -6.43 -6.50 0.41
N ILE A 215 -5.49 -7.44 0.50
CA ILE A 215 -5.32 -8.48 -0.51
C ILE A 215 -6.29 -9.64 -0.34
N ILE A 216 -6.89 -9.79 0.84
CA ILE A 216 -7.87 -10.83 1.16
C ILE A 216 -9.15 -10.14 1.61
N LYS A 217 -10.26 -10.44 0.93
CA LYS A 217 -11.56 -9.85 1.24
C LYS A 217 -12.35 -10.72 2.20
N ARG A 218 -13.16 -10.08 3.05
CA ARG A 218 -14.01 -10.77 4.02
C ARG A 218 -14.94 -11.78 3.37
N GLU A 219 -15.55 -11.46 2.25
CA GLU A 219 -16.44 -12.33 1.50
C GLU A 219 -15.78 -13.64 1.01
N TRP A 220 -14.47 -13.60 0.71
CA TRP A 220 -13.73 -14.81 0.34
C TRP A 220 -13.54 -15.75 1.51
N LEU A 221 -13.28 -15.20 2.70
CA LEU A 221 -13.11 -15.96 3.95
C LEU A 221 -14.42 -16.62 4.39
N GLU A 222 -15.54 -15.89 4.27
CA GLU A 222 -16.87 -16.41 4.56
C GLU A 222 -17.27 -17.53 3.60
N ALA A 223 -16.97 -17.38 2.30
CA ALA A 223 -17.19 -18.42 1.31
C ALA A 223 -16.34 -19.68 1.61
N ALA A 224 -15.09 -19.49 2.02
CA ALA A 224 -14.16 -20.58 2.35
C ALA A 224 -14.52 -21.32 3.66
N THR A 225 -15.39 -20.75 4.48
CA THR A 225 -15.86 -21.44 5.71
C THR A 225 -16.69 -22.68 5.36
N ASP A 226 -16.21 -23.84 5.78
CA ASP A 226 -16.77 -25.16 5.46
C ASP A 226 -16.99 -25.43 3.96
N ALA A 227 -16.20 -24.78 3.08
CA ALA A 227 -16.32 -24.95 1.63
C ALA A 227 -16.13 -26.42 1.21
N HIS A 228 -15.20 -27.15 1.84
CA HIS A 228 -15.01 -28.58 1.60
C HIS A 228 -16.26 -29.42 1.89
N LYS A 229 -17.05 -29.08 2.92
CA LYS A 229 -18.33 -29.72 3.23
C LYS A 229 -19.40 -29.36 2.21
N LYS A 230 -19.46 -28.07 1.80
CA LYS A 230 -20.45 -27.56 0.84
C LYS A 230 -20.23 -28.12 -0.57
N LEU A 231 -18.99 -28.27 -1.01
CA LEU A 231 -18.61 -28.76 -2.34
C LEU A 231 -18.25 -30.26 -2.37
N GLY A 232 -18.26 -30.95 -1.20
CA GLY A 232 -18.18 -32.40 -1.13
C GLY A 232 -16.79 -33.01 -1.24
N TRP A 233 -15.69 -32.27 -0.98
CA TRP A 233 -14.37 -32.89 -0.94
C TRP A 233 -13.89 -33.19 0.49
N LYS A 234 -12.92 -34.08 0.61
CA LYS A 234 -12.28 -34.43 1.87
C LYS A 234 -10.85 -33.90 1.93
N ALA A 235 -10.39 -33.61 3.14
CA ALA A 235 -8.98 -33.31 3.36
C ALA A 235 -8.09 -34.47 2.87
N LYS A 236 -7.10 -34.18 2.02
CA LYS A 236 -6.16 -35.17 1.48
C LYS A 236 -4.79 -34.49 1.23
N GLY A 237 -3.73 -35.29 1.10
CA GLY A 237 -2.38 -34.79 0.86
C GLY A 237 -1.61 -34.51 2.15
N ALA A 238 -0.56 -33.69 2.09
CA ALA A 238 0.32 -33.42 3.21
C ALA A 238 -0.36 -32.60 4.32
N VAL A 239 -0.01 -32.89 5.55
CA VAL A 239 -0.31 -32.05 6.71
C VAL A 239 0.83 -31.05 6.91
N VAL A 240 0.53 -29.77 6.76
CA VAL A 240 1.49 -28.68 6.88
C VAL A 240 1.12 -27.81 8.05
N SER A 241 2.04 -27.67 9.00
CA SER A 241 1.88 -26.82 10.19
C SER A 241 2.90 -25.70 10.18
N ALA A 242 2.55 -24.55 10.75
CA ALA A 242 3.48 -23.42 10.85
C ALA A 242 3.27 -22.62 12.13
N HIS A 243 4.37 -21.99 12.58
CA HIS A 243 4.47 -21.23 13.82
C HIS A 243 5.10 -19.85 13.56
N ASP A 244 4.39 -18.79 13.94
CA ASP A 244 4.94 -17.43 14.04
C ASP A 244 5.37 -17.18 15.49
N PRO A 245 6.68 -17.25 15.81
CA PRO A 245 7.18 -17.08 17.16
C PRO A 245 7.21 -15.59 17.53
N SER A 246 6.90 -15.29 18.78
CA SER A 246 7.18 -14.01 19.42
C SER A 246 7.93 -14.25 20.74
N ASP A 247 8.66 -13.25 21.25
CA ASP A 247 9.26 -13.35 22.56
C ASP A 247 8.30 -12.91 23.67
N THR A 248 8.77 -12.85 24.91
CA THR A 248 8.01 -12.33 26.06
C THR A 248 7.45 -10.94 25.77
N GLY A 249 6.14 -10.78 25.85
CA GLY A 249 5.45 -9.53 25.56
C GLY A 249 3.94 -9.71 25.35
N PRO A 250 3.24 -8.64 24.99
CA PRO A 250 1.80 -8.71 24.71
C PRO A 250 1.47 -9.38 23.35
N ASP A 251 2.48 -9.59 22.49
CA ASP A 251 2.28 -10.22 21.18
C ASP A 251 2.15 -11.74 21.36
N ALA A 252 1.04 -12.27 20.89
CA ALA A 252 0.77 -13.71 20.93
C ALA A 252 1.60 -14.47 19.90
N LYS A 253 1.85 -15.75 20.15
CA LYS A 253 2.40 -16.67 19.16
C LYS A 253 1.29 -17.22 18.30
N GLY A 254 1.49 -17.30 16.99
CA GLY A 254 0.52 -17.87 16.05
C GLY A 254 0.88 -19.29 15.65
N TYR A 255 -0.12 -20.16 15.58
CA TYR A 255 0.01 -21.52 15.04
C TYR A 255 -1.13 -21.80 14.06
N ALA A 256 -0.79 -22.41 12.93
CA ALA A 256 -1.74 -22.88 11.94
C ALA A 256 -1.40 -24.30 11.45
N SER A 257 -2.41 -25.10 11.12
CA SER A 257 -2.24 -26.42 10.53
C SER A 257 -3.33 -26.67 9.49
N ARG A 258 -2.92 -27.19 8.32
CA ARG A 258 -3.81 -27.63 7.24
C ARG A 258 -3.50 -29.05 6.80
N HIS A 259 -4.53 -29.77 6.40
CA HIS A 259 -4.43 -31.07 5.74
C HIS A 259 -4.87 -30.90 4.27
N GLY A 260 -3.90 -30.89 3.35
CA GLY A 260 -4.14 -30.52 1.96
C GLY A 260 -4.75 -29.12 1.86
N SER A 261 -5.91 -29.00 1.28
CA SER A 261 -6.64 -27.72 1.10
C SER A 261 -7.59 -27.37 2.26
N VAL A 262 -7.55 -28.11 3.39
CA VAL A 262 -8.45 -27.86 4.53
C VAL A 262 -7.66 -27.44 5.77
N VAL A 263 -7.86 -26.22 6.24
CA VAL A 263 -7.31 -25.72 7.51
C VAL A 263 -8.06 -26.35 8.66
N LYS A 264 -7.34 -27.06 9.55
CA LYS A 264 -7.88 -27.84 10.64
C LYS A 264 -7.65 -27.24 12.01
N ARG A 265 -6.54 -26.51 12.19
CA ARG A 265 -6.23 -25.87 13.48
C ARG A 265 -5.67 -24.48 13.26
N ILE A 266 -6.17 -23.57 14.06
CA ILE A 266 -5.59 -22.24 14.29
C ILE A 266 -5.51 -22.09 15.81
N ALA A 267 -4.36 -21.74 16.34
CA ALA A 267 -4.16 -21.62 17.78
C ALA A 267 -3.26 -20.44 18.13
N GLU A 268 -3.42 -19.93 19.35
CA GLU A 268 -2.69 -18.80 19.86
C GLU A 268 -2.02 -19.18 21.18
N GLY A 269 -0.71 -18.92 21.29
CA GLY A 269 0.05 -19.08 22.52
C GLY A 269 0.22 -17.73 23.23
N LEU A 270 -0.22 -17.65 24.47
CA LEU A 270 -0.14 -16.43 25.29
C LEU A 270 0.76 -16.67 26.52
N LEU A 271 1.43 -15.63 26.99
CA LEU A 271 2.23 -15.63 28.23
C LEU A 271 3.32 -16.73 28.27
N MET A 272 3.93 -17.05 27.15
CA MET A 272 5.03 -17.97 26.98
C MET A 272 6.28 -17.21 26.55
N ASP A 273 7.46 -17.64 26.97
CA ASP A 273 8.69 -17.20 26.34
C ASP A 273 8.87 -17.86 24.96
N ILE A 274 9.94 -17.51 24.24
CA ILE A 274 10.16 -17.99 22.88
C ILE A 274 10.37 -19.53 22.84
N ASN A 275 11.02 -20.11 23.85
CA ASN A 275 11.31 -21.54 23.91
C ASN A 275 10.04 -22.33 24.31
N GLU A 276 9.30 -21.84 25.30
CA GLU A 276 8.00 -22.41 25.69
C GLU A 276 7.02 -22.40 24.50
N GLY A 277 7.03 -21.30 23.72
CA GLY A 277 6.23 -21.18 22.50
C GLY A 277 6.65 -22.17 21.42
N ALA A 278 7.95 -22.43 21.26
CA ALA A 278 8.45 -23.44 20.33
C ALA A 278 8.06 -24.87 20.76
N ASP A 279 8.16 -25.20 22.05
CA ASP A 279 7.72 -26.49 22.60
C ASP A 279 6.22 -26.68 22.43
N TRP A 280 5.43 -25.66 22.70
CA TRP A 280 3.98 -25.66 22.47
C TRP A 280 3.64 -25.92 21.00
N ALA A 281 4.24 -25.19 20.08
CA ALA A 281 3.94 -25.29 18.66
C ALA A 281 4.40 -26.62 18.05
N THR A 282 5.57 -27.14 18.45
CA THR A 282 6.06 -28.46 18.00
C THR A 282 5.20 -29.59 18.56
N SER A 283 4.69 -29.47 19.78
CA SER A 283 3.72 -30.42 20.35
C SER A 283 2.43 -30.47 19.55
N LEU A 284 1.87 -29.32 19.19
CA LEU A 284 0.68 -29.24 18.33
C LEU A 284 0.93 -29.87 16.95
N ALA A 285 2.10 -29.64 16.35
CA ALA A 285 2.44 -30.23 15.05
C ALA A 285 2.51 -31.77 15.13
N ILE A 286 3.00 -32.31 16.24
CA ILE A 286 3.03 -33.77 16.49
C ILE A 286 1.61 -34.31 16.66
N GLU A 287 0.76 -33.61 17.42
CA GLU A 287 -0.66 -33.98 17.61
C GLU A 287 -1.45 -33.99 16.29
N ASP A 288 -1.21 -32.96 15.43
CA ASP A 288 -1.85 -32.82 14.13
C ASP A 288 -1.32 -33.85 13.10
N GLY A 289 -0.27 -34.60 13.43
CA GLY A 289 0.37 -35.54 12.51
C GLY A 289 1.03 -34.85 11.32
N ALA A 290 1.70 -33.72 11.55
CA ALA A 290 2.32 -32.94 10.50
C ALA A 290 3.37 -33.73 9.72
N ASP A 291 3.36 -33.60 8.39
CA ASP A 291 4.45 -34.05 7.52
C ASP A 291 5.53 -32.95 7.41
N HIS A 292 5.08 -31.69 7.40
CA HIS A 292 5.95 -30.51 7.33
C HIS A 292 5.62 -29.52 8.45
N TYR A 293 6.67 -29.01 9.07
CA TYR A 293 6.58 -27.93 10.06
C TYR A 293 7.45 -26.77 9.66
N LEU A 294 6.85 -25.58 9.60
CA LEU A 294 7.54 -24.34 9.31
C LEU A 294 7.55 -23.40 10.52
N TRP A 295 8.57 -22.58 10.66
CA TRP A 295 8.54 -21.48 11.62
C TRP A 295 9.17 -20.22 11.03
N ASP A 296 8.68 -19.05 11.42
CA ASP A 296 9.27 -17.79 10.98
C ASP A 296 10.67 -17.64 11.56
N GLY A 297 11.65 -17.58 10.68
CA GLY A 297 13.08 -17.42 10.99
C GLY A 297 13.55 -15.97 10.87
N ASP A 298 12.67 -15.02 10.58
CA ASP A 298 13.01 -13.60 10.63
C ASP A 298 13.03 -13.13 12.10
N GLY A 299 14.10 -12.45 12.51
CA GLY A 299 14.25 -11.96 13.88
C GLY A 299 14.48 -13.06 14.93
N VAL A 300 13.62 -13.11 15.96
CA VAL A 300 13.81 -13.98 17.15
C VAL A 300 13.75 -15.48 16.84
N GLY A 301 12.95 -15.88 15.84
CA GLY A 301 12.81 -17.29 15.47
C GLY A 301 14.04 -17.94 14.86
N ALA A 302 15.04 -17.16 14.46
CA ALA A 302 16.31 -17.69 13.93
C ALA A 302 17.04 -18.60 14.95
N GLY A 303 16.88 -18.36 16.25
CA GLY A 303 17.49 -19.13 17.33
C GLY A 303 16.86 -20.49 17.59
N LEU A 304 15.65 -20.76 17.08
CA LEU A 304 14.86 -21.96 17.38
C LEU A 304 15.28 -23.22 16.61
N ARG A 305 16.23 -23.10 15.67
CA ARG A 305 16.63 -24.21 14.77
C ARG A 305 16.96 -25.49 15.53
N ARG A 306 17.81 -25.41 16.55
CA ARG A 306 18.22 -26.59 17.33
C ARG A 306 17.04 -27.23 18.04
N GLN A 307 16.29 -26.46 18.80
CA GLN A 307 15.14 -26.92 19.58
C GLN A 307 14.10 -27.59 18.68
N THR A 308 13.76 -26.96 17.54
CA THR A 308 12.81 -27.52 16.55
C THR A 308 13.33 -28.84 15.97
N THR A 309 14.62 -28.94 15.64
CA THR A 309 15.23 -30.17 15.12
C THR A 309 15.20 -31.28 16.16
N GLU A 310 15.51 -30.96 17.41
CA GLU A 310 15.47 -31.92 18.54
C GLU A 310 14.05 -32.42 18.81
N ALA A 311 13.03 -31.55 18.78
CA ALA A 311 11.62 -31.90 19.00
C ALA A 311 11.10 -32.95 17.99
N PHE A 312 11.58 -32.91 16.76
CA PHE A 312 11.16 -33.85 15.72
C PHE A 312 12.15 -35.02 15.49
N SER A 313 13.17 -35.15 16.34
CA SER A 313 14.11 -36.27 16.26
C SER A 313 13.38 -37.62 16.35
N GLY A 314 13.63 -38.52 15.39
CA GLY A 314 12.95 -39.82 15.31
C GLY A 314 11.52 -39.77 14.79
N LYS A 315 10.98 -38.63 14.37
CA LYS A 315 9.66 -38.47 13.78
C LYS A 315 9.78 -38.23 12.26
N LYS A 316 8.72 -38.52 11.51
CA LYS A 316 8.66 -38.27 10.06
C LYS A 316 8.11 -36.86 9.79
N ILE A 317 8.69 -35.85 10.44
CA ILE A 317 8.29 -34.44 10.27
C ILE A 317 9.49 -33.68 9.71
N THR A 318 9.33 -33.08 8.55
CA THR A 318 10.34 -32.21 7.93
C THR A 318 10.18 -30.78 8.49
N ALA A 319 11.21 -30.31 9.20
CA ALA A 319 11.22 -28.96 9.78
C ALA A 319 11.98 -27.98 8.89
N THR A 320 11.33 -26.89 8.50
CA THR A 320 11.89 -25.88 7.60
C THR A 320 11.76 -24.47 8.18
N MET A 321 12.88 -23.76 8.29
CA MET A 321 12.88 -22.36 8.68
C MET A 321 12.43 -21.50 7.50
N PHE A 322 11.34 -20.79 7.67
CA PHE A 322 10.80 -19.85 6.69
C PHE A 322 11.33 -18.45 6.98
N LYS A 323 11.84 -17.76 5.99
CA LYS A 323 12.24 -16.36 6.06
C LYS A 323 11.47 -15.56 5.03
N GLY A 324 10.47 -14.82 5.50
CA GLY A 324 9.60 -14.02 4.65
C GLY A 324 10.31 -12.89 3.92
N SER A 325 11.43 -12.41 4.48
CA SER A 325 12.24 -11.33 3.92
C SER A 325 13.12 -11.74 2.74
N GLU A 326 13.40 -13.05 2.57
CA GLU A 326 14.20 -13.55 1.44
C GLU A 326 13.51 -13.36 0.09
N SER A 327 14.30 -13.47 -0.99
CA SER A 327 13.81 -13.55 -2.38
C SER A 327 12.68 -14.56 -2.53
N PRO A 328 11.74 -14.35 -3.46
CA PRO A 328 10.66 -15.30 -3.71
C PRO A 328 11.19 -16.73 -3.93
N PHE A 329 10.39 -17.71 -3.57
CA PHE A 329 10.69 -19.11 -3.84
C PHE A 329 10.43 -19.40 -5.32
N ASP A 330 11.34 -20.11 -5.98
CA ASP A 330 11.24 -20.49 -7.40
C ASP A 330 11.06 -19.26 -8.32
N GLU A 331 12.01 -18.32 -8.21
CA GLU A 331 11.95 -17.01 -8.87
C GLU A 331 11.73 -17.10 -10.40
N ASP A 332 12.28 -18.12 -11.04
CA ASP A 332 12.24 -18.30 -12.49
C ASP A 332 10.95 -18.97 -13.00
N ALA A 333 10.15 -19.54 -12.08
CA ALA A 333 8.90 -20.15 -12.45
C ALA A 333 7.88 -19.11 -12.95
N PRO A 334 7.06 -19.45 -13.96
CA PRO A 334 6.02 -18.55 -14.45
C PRO A 334 4.95 -18.33 -13.37
N TYR A 335 4.59 -17.08 -13.11
CA TYR A 335 3.46 -16.75 -12.25
C TYR A 335 2.17 -16.68 -13.05
N GLN A 336 1.24 -17.56 -12.73
CA GLN A 336 -0.11 -17.57 -13.27
C GLN A 336 -1.06 -17.06 -12.17
N ALA A 337 -1.53 -15.84 -12.33
CA ALA A 337 -2.30 -15.17 -11.31
C ALA A 337 -3.77 -15.63 -11.28
N GLY A 338 -4.31 -15.85 -10.07
CA GLY A 338 -5.73 -16.03 -9.83
C GLY A 338 -6.48 -14.70 -9.76
N ALA A 339 -6.61 -14.16 -8.55
CA ALA A 339 -7.35 -12.91 -8.28
C ALA A 339 -6.71 -11.63 -8.87
N TRP A 340 -5.43 -11.66 -9.19
CA TRP A 340 -4.61 -10.51 -9.57
C TRP A 340 -4.10 -10.56 -11.01
N ALA A 341 -4.71 -11.42 -11.84
CA ALA A 341 -4.32 -11.63 -13.25
C ALA A 341 -4.21 -10.32 -14.01
N ASP A 342 -5.21 -9.44 -13.89
CA ASP A 342 -5.26 -8.17 -14.62
C ASP A 342 -4.18 -7.16 -14.18
N GLU A 343 -3.65 -7.30 -12.97
CA GLU A 343 -2.58 -6.42 -12.46
C GLU A 343 -1.17 -6.93 -12.83
N VAL A 344 -1.04 -8.21 -13.13
CA VAL A 344 0.25 -8.90 -13.30
C VAL A 344 0.58 -9.19 -14.75
N VAL A 345 -0.43 -9.45 -15.59
CA VAL A 345 -0.23 -9.80 -17.02
C VAL A 345 -0.07 -8.52 -17.83
N GLN A 346 1.14 -8.27 -18.34
CA GLN A 346 1.41 -7.25 -19.35
C GLN A 346 1.63 -7.91 -20.72
N GLY A 347 0.59 -8.01 -21.52
CA GLY A 347 0.67 -8.57 -22.88
C GLY A 347 0.92 -10.09 -22.90
N ASP A 348 1.52 -10.59 -24.00
CA ASP A 348 1.78 -12.04 -24.22
C ASP A 348 2.96 -12.60 -23.42
N ASN A 349 3.65 -11.77 -22.60
CA ASN A 349 4.78 -12.21 -21.81
C ASN A 349 4.33 -12.67 -20.42
N VAL A 350 4.45 -13.96 -20.16
CA VAL A 350 4.28 -14.53 -18.82
C VAL A 350 5.41 -14.03 -17.92
N ARG A 351 5.06 -13.30 -16.86
CA ARG A 351 6.04 -12.83 -15.85
C ARG A 351 6.45 -13.98 -14.94
N THR A 352 7.71 -13.97 -14.50
CA THR A 352 8.18 -14.93 -13.50
C THR A 352 7.75 -14.51 -12.09
N ILE A 353 7.80 -15.45 -11.14
CA ILE A 353 7.54 -15.19 -9.72
C ILE A 353 8.46 -14.08 -9.20
N GLY A 354 9.74 -14.10 -9.58
CA GLY A 354 10.71 -13.07 -9.23
C GLY A 354 10.41 -11.68 -9.81
N ASP A 355 9.76 -11.60 -10.98
CA ASP A 355 9.31 -10.34 -11.56
C ASP A 355 8.10 -9.75 -10.84
N VAL A 356 7.26 -10.61 -10.29
CA VAL A 356 5.98 -10.24 -9.68
C VAL A 356 6.13 -9.86 -8.21
N PHE A 357 6.83 -10.65 -7.42
CA PHE A 357 6.89 -10.49 -5.97
C PHE A 357 8.20 -9.88 -5.48
N ARG A 358 8.11 -9.08 -4.42
CA ARG A 358 9.28 -8.49 -3.76
C ARG A 358 10.04 -9.52 -2.91
N ASN A 359 9.31 -10.41 -2.22
CA ASN A 359 9.88 -11.38 -1.28
C ASN A 359 8.92 -12.57 -1.04
N LYS A 360 9.39 -13.59 -0.32
CA LYS A 360 8.59 -14.79 0.04
C LYS A 360 7.31 -14.44 0.79
N ARG A 361 7.33 -13.49 1.72
CA ARG A 361 6.13 -13.09 2.46
C ARG A 361 5.03 -12.59 1.53
N ALA A 362 5.38 -11.75 0.57
CA ALA A 362 4.42 -11.30 -0.44
C ALA A 362 3.92 -12.48 -1.28
N GLN A 363 4.82 -13.29 -1.84
CA GLN A 363 4.46 -14.46 -2.65
C GLN A 363 3.43 -15.36 -1.96
N PHE A 364 3.68 -15.78 -0.72
CA PHE A 364 2.80 -16.74 -0.05
C PHE A 364 1.51 -16.14 0.50
N TYR A 365 1.47 -14.84 0.81
CA TYR A 365 0.20 -14.16 1.07
C TYR A 365 -0.68 -14.05 -0.18
N TYR A 366 -0.08 -13.80 -1.35
CA TYR A 366 -0.84 -13.82 -2.60
C TYR A 366 -1.28 -15.23 -2.98
N ALA A 367 -0.45 -16.26 -2.74
CA ALA A 367 -0.86 -17.66 -2.92
C ALA A 367 -2.06 -18.02 -2.01
N LEU A 368 -2.08 -17.55 -0.76
CA LEU A 368 -3.23 -17.70 0.14
C LEU A 368 -4.45 -16.96 -0.39
N ALA A 369 -4.29 -15.73 -0.88
CA ALA A 369 -5.38 -14.92 -1.44
C ALA A 369 -5.98 -15.58 -2.69
N ASP A 370 -5.15 -16.12 -3.58
CA ASP A 370 -5.59 -16.80 -4.81
C ASP A 370 -6.43 -18.04 -4.50
N ARG A 371 -5.99 -18.88 -3.56
CA ARG A 371 -6.74 -20.06 -3.11
C ARG A 371 -8.10 -19.69 -2.51
N LEU A 372 -8.17 -18.64 -1.71
CA LEU A 372 -9.40 -18.11 -1.13
C LEU A 372 -10.34 -17.54 -2.21
N TYR A 373 -9.77 -16.84 -3.19
CA TYR A 373 -10.54 -16.30 -4.31
C TYR A 373 -11.13 -17.41 -5.20
N LEU A 374 -10.35 -18.43 -5.53
CA LEU A 374 -10.87 -19.60 -6.27
C LEU A 374 -12.00 -20.29 -5.50
N THR A 375 -11.87 -20.43 -4.18
CA THR A 375 -12.95 -20.97 -3.33
C THR A 375 -14.19 -20.08 -3.39
N TYR A 376 -14.02 -18.76 -3.30
CA TYR A 376 -15.11 -17.80 -3.43
C TYR A 376 -15.83 -17.94 -4.78
N ARG A 377 -15.09 -18.02 -5.89
CA ARG A 377 -15.63 -18.20 -7.23
C ARG A 377 -16.42 -19.51 -7.35
N ALA A 378 -15.89 -20.58 -6.79
CA ALA A 378 -16.58 -21.89 -6.79
C ALA A 378 -17.89 -21.87 -5.98
N ILE A 379 -17.87 -21.24 -4.79
CA ILE A 379 -19.05 -21.22 -3.89
C ILE A 379 -20.11 -20.22 -4.38
N VAL A 380 -19.72 -19.02 -4.81
CA VAL A 380 -20.66 -17.92 -5.10
C VAL A 380 -21.08 -17.91 -6.55
N HIS A 381 -20.17 -18.22 -7.47
CA HIS A 381 -20.44 -18.17 -8.92
C HIS A 381 -20.62 -19.55 -9.56
N GLY A 382 -20.41 -20.65 -8.81
CA GLY A 382 -20.55 -22.01 -9.31
C GLY A 382 -19.47 -22.40 -10.33
N GLU A 383 -18.35 -21.70 -10.34
CA GLU A 383 -17.24 -22.00 -11.24
C GLU A 383 -16.47 -23.22 -10.76
N TYR A 384 -16.05 -24.08 -11.69
CA TYR A 384 -15.23 -25.23 -11.33
C TYR A 384 -13.82 -24.76 -10.92
N ALA A 385 -13.34 -25.25 -9.81
CA ALA A 385 -11.94 -25.16 -9.39
C ALA A 385 -11.50 -26.51 -8.80
N ASP A 386 -10.23 -26.89 -9.01
CA ASP A 386 -9.71 -28.11 -8.39
C ASP A 386 -9.68 -27.93 -6.87
N PRO A 387 -10.19 -28.90 -6.08
CA PRO A 387 -10.09 -28.85 -4.63
C PRO A 387 -8.68 -28.62 -4.08
N ASP A 388 -7.64 -29.06 -4.79
CA ASP A 388 -6.25 -28.88 -4.36
C ASP A 388 -5.75 -27.43 -4.57
N ASP A 389 -6.43 -26.64 -5.41
CA ASP A 389 -6.15 -25.20 -5.63
C ASP A 389 -7.00 -24.28 -4.74
N MET A 390 -8.02 -24.80 -4.09
CA MET A 390 -8.88 -24.08 -3.16
C MET A 390 -8.33 -24.10 -1.72
N LEU A 391 -8.96 -23.33 -0.84
CA LEU A 391 -8.73 -23.40 0.60
C LEU A 391 -10.07 -23.39 1.35
N SER A 392 -10.21 -24.27 2.33
CA SER A 392 -11.39 -24.32 3.21
C SER A 392 -11.00 -24.24 4.67
N PHE A 393 -11.79 -23.56 5.48
CA PHE A 393 -11.68 -23.56 6.93
C PHE A 393 -12.69 -24.54 7.53
N ASP A 394 -12.23 -25.52 8.31
CA ASP A 394 -13.13 -26.39 9.08
C ASP A 394 -13.58 -25.65 10.34
N LYS A 395 -14.77 -25.04 10.27
CA LYS A 395 -15.31 -24.22 11.38
C LYS A 395 -15.47 -25.01 12.67
N GLU A 396 -15.83 -26.27 12.59
CA GLU A 396 -16.03 -27.14 13.76
C GLU A 396 -14.70 -27.45 14.47
N ALA A 397 -13.65 -27.73 13.69
CA ALA A 397 -12.32 -28.03 14.22
C ALA A 397 -11.60 -26.79 14.79
N ILE A 398 -11.73 -25.63 14.13
CA ILE A 398 -11.06 -24.39 14.52
C ILE A 398 -11.80 -23.68 15.67
N GLY A 399 -13.12 -23.71 15.66
CA GLY A 399 -13.98 -22.93 16.56
C GLY A 399 -14.24 -21.50 16.06
N GLU A 400 -15.46 -21.02 16.27
CA GLU A 400 -15.94 -19.73 15.71
C GLU A 400 -15.12 -18.53 16.17
N LYS A 401 -14.78 -18.46 17.47
CA LYS A 401 -14.02 -17.34 18.04
C LYS A 401 -12.62 -17.20 17.43
N MET A 402 -11.93 -18.31 17.23
CA MET A 402 -10.57 -18.32 16.65
C MET A 402 -10.62 -18.00 15.16
N LEU A 403 -11.64 -18.51 14.47
CA LEU A 403 -11.86 -18.22 13.05
C LEU A 403 -12.11 -16.73 12.81
N GLU A 404 -12.96 -16.08 13.62
CA GLU A 404 -13.20 -14.64 13.53
C GLU A 404 -11.93 -13.81 13.81
N LYS A 405 -11.10 -14.23 14.77
CA LYS A 405 -9.83 -13.57 15.05
C LYS A 405 -8.88 -13.66 13.85
N LEU A 406 -8.74 -14.85 13.26
CA LEU A 406 -7.96 -15.07 12.05
C LEU A 406 -8.47 -14.17 10.89
N PHE A 407 -9.78 -14.12 10.68
CA PHE A 407 -10.39 -13.32 9.62
C PHE A 407 -10.13 -11.82 9.81
N ALA A 408 -10.18 -11.35 11.06
CA ALA A 408 -9.82 -9.97 11.37
C ALA A 408 -8.36 -9.64 11.00
N GLU A 409 -7.41 -10.56 11.27
CA GLU A 409 -6.02 -10.38 10.87
C GLU A 409 -5.82 -10.44 9.34
N LEU A 410 -6.42 -11.43 8.66
CA LEU A 410 -6.28 -11.62 7.22
C LEU A 410 -6.81 -10.44 6.40
N THR A 411 -7.93 -9.84 6.81
CA THR A 411 -8.50 -8.67 6.12
C THR A 411 -7.69 -7.39 6.31
N GLN A 412 -6.74 -7.38 7.23
CA GLN A 412 -5.85 -6.25 7.49
C GLN A 412 -4.53 -6.32 6.72
N ILE A 413 -4.24 -7.41 6.02
CA ILE A 413 -3.03 -7.55 5.20
C ILE A 413 -3.14 -6.65 3.97
N GLN A 414 -2.32 -5.61 3.91
CA GLN A 414 -2.39 -4.59 2.87
C GLN A 414 -1.20 -4.64 1.93
N ARG A 415 -1.48 -4.46 0.65
CA ARG A 415 -0.46 -4.25 -0.38
C ARG A 415 0.12 -2.84 -0.30
N LYS A 416 1.34 -2.69 -0.81
CA LYS A 416 1.96 -1.39 -1.07
C LYS A 416 2.03 -1.15 -2.57
N PHE A 417 1.85 0.11 -2.95
CA PHE A 417 2.30 0.56 -4.26
C PHE A 417 3.78 0.92 -4.17
N ASN A 418 4.61 0.27 -4.97
CA ASN A 418 6.01 0.62 -5.11
C ASN A 418 6.31 1.08 -6.55
N ASN A 419 7.41 1.81 -6.71
CA ASN A 419 7.83 2.33 -8.02
C ASN A 419 8.48 1.25 -8.92
N ASN A 420 8.69 0.05 -8.38
CA ASN A 420 9.43 -1.03 -9.06
C ASN A 420 8.48 -2.05 -9.74
N GLY A 421 7.16 -1.84 -9.67
CA GLY A 421 6.16 -2.70 -10.30
C GLY A 421 6.04 -4.11 -9.69
N LYS A 422 6.71 -4.41 -8.56
CA LYS A 422 6.59 -5.67 -7.83
C LYS A 422 5.52 -5.58 -6.74
N LEU A 423 4.81 -6.67 -6.52
CA LEU A 423 3.85 -6.80 -5.42
C LEU A 423 4.60 -6.87 -4.09
N GLU A 424 4.24 -6.00 -3.18
CA GLU A 424 4.83 -5.88 -1.85
C GLU A 424 3.73 -5.65 -0.81
N LEU A 425 3.94 -6.11 0.41
CA LEU A 425 3.00 -5.93 1.52
C LEU A 425 3.56 -4.94 2.54
N MET A 426 2.66 -4.29 3.27
CA MET A 426 3.06 -3.51 4.45
C MET A 426 3.76 -4.41 5.45
N THR A 427 4.87 -3.93 6.01
CA THR A 427 5.57 -4.61 7.09
C THR A 427 4.78 -4.53 8.40
N LYS A 428 5.03 -5.46 9.35
CA LYS A 428 4.44 -5.42 10.71
C LYS A 428 4.63 -4.06 11.38
N VAL A 429 5.82 -3.46 11.21
CA VAL A 429 6.15 -2.14 11.76
C VAL A 429 5.29 -1.03 11.13
N GLU A 430 5.13 -1.05 9.82
CA GLU A 430 4.29 -0.07 9.11
C GLU A 430 2.81 -0.22 9.46
N MET A 431 2.29 -1.44 9.58
CA MET A 431 0.92 -1.71 10.01
C MET A 431 0.68 -1.14 11.41
N LYS A 432 1.59 -1.38 12.36
CA LYS A 432 1.51 -0.86 13.72
C LYS A 432 1.59 0.66 13.77
N GLN A 433 2.55 1.26 13.07
CA GLN A 433 2.79 2.72 13.11
C GLN A 433 1.75 3.53 12.36
N LYS A 434 1.31 3.05 11.18
CA LYS A 434 0.41 3.80 10.30
C LYS A 434 -1.06 3.52 10.56
N LEU A 435 -1.39 2.29 10.97
CA LEU A 435 -2.78 1.83 11.09
C LEU A 435 -3.17 1.47 12.52
N GLY A 436 -2.22 1.42 13.46
CA GLY A 436 -2.48 0.98 14.83
C GLY A 436 -2.84 -0.52 14.93
N ILE A 437 -2.54 -1.29 13.89
CA ILE A 437 -2.90 -2.71 13.79
C ILE A 437 -1.84 -3.55 14.52
N PRO A 438 -2.23 -4.48 15.41
CA PRO A 438 -1.30 -5.40 16.05
C PRO A 438 -0.68 -6.37 15.04
N SER A 439 0.35 -7.11 15.46
CA SER A 439 1.03 -8.10 14.63
C SER A 439 0.05 -9.21 14.20
N PRO A 440 -0.06 -9.55 12.90
CA PRO A 440 -1.00 -10.54 12.39
C PRO A 440 -0.43 -11.97 12.49
N ASN A 441 -0.17 -12.45 13.71
CA ASN A 441 0.61 -13.67 13.95
C ASN A 441 -0.12 -14.94 13.50
N LEU A 442 -1.45 -15.00 13.63
CA LEU A 442 -2.26 -16.11 13.11
C LEU A 442 -2.28 -16.13 11.58
N ALA A 443 -2.37 -14.95 10.96
CA ALA A 443 -2.35 -14.82 9.52
C ALA A 443 -0.96 -15.16 8.95
N ASP A 444 0.13 -14.74 9.61
CA ASP A 444 1.50 -15.08 9.19
C ASP A 444 1.75 -16.61 9.33
N ALA A 445 1.26 -17.24 10.40
CA ALA A 445 1.33 -18.71 10.54
C ALA A 445 0.56 -19.42 9.41
N LEU A 446 -0.66 -19.00 9.11
CA LEU A 446 -1.42 -19.59 8.00
C LEU A 446 -0.77 -19.36 6.63
N MET A 447 -0.23 -18.17 6.40
CA MET A 447 0.50 -17.84 5.17
C MET A 447 1.69 -18.78 4.96
N MET A 448 2.48 -19.03 6.00
CA MET A 448 3.60 -19.98 5.92
C MET A 448 3.18 -21.40 5.55
N CYS A 449 1.97 -21.83 5.96
CA CYS A 449 1.43 -23.13 5.56
C CYS A 449 1.20 -23.25 4.03
N MET A 450 1.19 -22.15 3.28
CA MET A 450 1.08 -22.21 1.81
C MET A 450 2.40 -22.68 1.15
N HIS A 451 3.53 -22.60 1.87
CA HIS A 451 4.80 -23.15 1.42
C HIS A 451 4.87 -24.64 1.79
N CYS A 452 4.87 -25.52 0.79
CA CYS A 452 5.12 -26.96 0.97
C CYS A 452 6.43 -27.32 0.25
N PRO A 453 7.52 -27.58 0.98
CA PRO A 453 8.87 -27.76 0.39
C PRO A 453 9.01 -28.92 -0.60
N GLU A 454 8.15 -29.96 -0.51
CA GLU A 454 8.23 -31.16 -1.36
C GLU A 454 7.23 -31.16 -2.53
N SER A 455 6.32 -30.18 -2.61
CA SER A 455 5.40 -30.07 -3.73
C SER A 455 6.04 -29.21 -4.84
N ALA A 456 6.85 -29.85 -5.67
CA ALA A 456 7.26 -29.26 -6.97
C ALA A 456 6.09 -29.17 -7.98
N ALA A 457 4.91 -29.64 -7.63
CA ALA A 457 3.70 -29.45 -8.40
C ALA A 457 3.02 -28.16 -7.94
N GLN A 458 3.36 -27.05 -8.59
CA GLN A 458 2.45 -25.89 -8.61
C GLN A 458 1.14 -26.34 -9.27
N PRO A 459 -0.02 -25.81 -8.83
CA PRO A 459 -1.27 -26.04 -9.51
C PRO A 459 -1.10 -25.76 -11.00
N ASP A 460 -1.41 -26.72 -11.84
CA ASP A 460 -1.41 -26.55 -13.29
C ASP A 460 -2.65 -25.77 -13.70
N TYR A 461 -2.52 -24.45 -13.78
CA TYR A 461 -3.59 -23.56 -14.24
C TYR A 461 -3.76 -23.58 -15.79
N SER A 462 -2.98 -24.39 -16.52
CA SER A 462 -3.02 -24.45 -17.99
C SER A 462 -4.37 -24.93 -18.55
N SER A 463 -5.21 -25.54 -17.71
CA SER A 463 -6.54 -26.01 -18.07
C SER A 463 -7.65 -24.94 -17.98
N TYR A 464 -7.37 -23.75 -17.44
CA TYR A 464 -8.36 -22.68 -17.33
C TYR A 464 -8.35 -21.81 -18.59
N SER A 465 -9.01 -22.25 -19.63
CA SER A 465 -9.42 -21.38 -20.72
C SER A 465 -10.59 -20.51 -20.24
N ILE A 466 -10.34 -19.20 -20.06
CA ILE A 466 -11.41 -18.21 -19.91
C ILE A 466 -12.23 -18.26 -21.21
N PRO A 467 -13.55 -18.55 -21.17
CA PRO A 467 -14.37 -18.38 -22.36
C PRO A 467 -14.34 -16.90 -22.73
N CYS A 468 -13.70 -16.53 -23.84
CA CYS A 468 -13.88 -15.22 -24.44
C CYS A 468 -15.38 -15.08 -24.74
N GLY A 469 -16.08 -14.32 -23.88
CA GLY A 469 -17.45 -13.92 -24.12
C GLY A 469 -17.51 -13.08 -25.39
N VAL A 470 -18.05 -13.66 -26.42
CA VAL A 470 -18.52 -12.97 -27.64
C VAL A 470 -19.81 -12.26 -27.24
N GLY A 471 -19.84 -10.93 -27.38
CA GLY A 471 -21.05 -10.12 -27.22
C GLY A 471 -20.71 -8.68 -26.99
#